data_a688ef1c0bd1c1bc4a1b2f9c1be6c434
#
_entry.id   a688ef1c0bd1c1bc4a1b2f9c1be6c434
#
_cell.length_a   1.000
_cell.length_b   1.000
_cell.length_c   1.000
_cell.angle_alpha   90.00
_cell.angle_beta   90.00
_cell.angle_gamma   90.00
#
_symmetry.space_group_name_H-M   'P 1'
#
loop_
_entity.id
_entity.type
_entity.pdbx_description
1 polymer ?
#
loop_
_entity_poly.entity_id
_entity_poly.type
_entity_poly.pdbx_seq_one_letter_code
_entity_poly.pdbx_strand_id
1 'polypeptide(L)'
;MIPMSEESIVTAVEKVSKSVVNIASVKMMQDQLFRVFPIQGVGSGIIIDSRGHILTNNHVIEGTDRLRVTLGDSKQVSAKVVGTDEETDLAIVRAELLEIYGNDEVKFQPANFGNSEELKVGQIVMALGNPFGLTGGPTVTAGIISSLNRNVQFENRILELVQTDAAINPGNSGGPLINTKGEVVAINTAKIPYGQGIGFAVPINIVKSILTDLVENGHVRRPWLGISTVKLNPRIASFYRLPIVHGALIVNVEP
;
A
#
# COMPACT_ATOMS: atom_id res chain seq x y z
N MET A 1 25.21 3.23 -17.52
CA MET A 1 24.77 3.94 -16.30
C MET A 1 24.25 5.28 -16.80
N ILE A 2 22.92 5.48 -16.80
CA ILE A 2 22.34 6.77 -17.20
C ILE A 2 22.67 7.72 -16.04
N PRO A 3 23.36 8.85 -16.29
CA PRO A 3 23.59 9.83 -15.26
C PRO A 3 22.22 10.30 -14.76
N MET A 4 22.04 10.35 -13.44
CA MET A 4 20.82 10.81 -12.81
C MET A 4 20.68 12.29 -13.09
N SER A 5 19.81 12.62 -14.03
CA SER A 5 19.44 13.98 -14.37
C SER A 5 18.07 14.29 -13.75
N GLU A 6 17.82 15.55 -13.46
CA GLU A 6 16.48 16.06 -13.10
C GLU A 6 15.42 15.54 -14.09
N GLU A 7 15.76 15.46 -15.36
CA GLU A 7 14.93 14.93 -16.44
C GLU A 7 14.48 13.48 -16.21
N SER A 8 15.32 12.62 -15.62
CA SER A 8 14.95 11.22 -15.31
C SER A 8 13.89 11.13 -14.21
N ILE A 9 13.94 12.02 -13.22
CA ILE A 9 12.94 12.11 -12.15
C ILE A 9 11.62 12.61 -12.73
N VAL A 10 11.65 13.69 -13.51
CA VAL A 10 10.46 14.27 -14.15
C VAL A 10 9.77 13.23 -15.03
N THR A 11 10.52 12.57 -15.91
CA THR A 11 9.99 11.52 -16.80
C THR A 11 9.37 10.36 -16.04
N ALA A 12 10.01 9.91 -14.95
CA ALA A 12 9.48 8.84 -14.11
C ALA A 12 8.15 9.22 -13.45
N VAL A 13 8.05 10.45 -12.94
CA VAL A 13 6.84 11.00 -12.32
C VAL A 13 5.73 11.14 -13.37
N GLU A 14 5.98 11.74 -14.53
CA GLU A 14 5.00 11.90 -15.61
C GLU A 14 4.41 10.56 -16.07
N LYS A 15 5.27 9.54 -16.18
CA LYS A 15 4.87 8.20 -16.58
C LYS A 15 3.84 7.58 -15.64
N VAL A 16 3.99 7.78 -14.33
CA VAL A 16 3.14 7.14 -13.31
C VAL A 16 1.98 8.04 -12.88
N SER A 17 2.09 9.35 -13.01
CA SER A 17 1.08 10.31 -12.54
C SER A 17 -0.34 10.00 -13.02
N LYS A 18 -0.49 9.50 -14.26
CA LYS A 18 -1.79 9.16 -14.85
C LYS A 18 -2.44 7.91 -14.23
N SER A 19 -1.64 7.09 -13.55
CA SER A 19 -2.11 5.90 -12.85
C SER A 19 -2.47 6.19 -11.39
N VAL A 20 -2.06 7.34 -10.84
CA VAL A 20 -2.32 7.72 -9.44
C VAL A 20 -3.69 8.36 -9.33
N VAL A 21 -4.48 7.88 -8.37
CA VAL A 21 -5.85 8.35 -8.12
C VAL A 21 -6.01 8.82 -6.68
N ASN A 22 -6.98 9.71 -6.45
CA ASN A 22 -7.46 9.99 -5.11
C ASN A 22 -8.55 9.00 -4.73
N ILE A 23 -8.57 8.58 -3.47
CA ILE A 23 -9.63 7.78 -2.88
C ILE A 23 -10.23 8.55 -1.71
N ALA A 24 -11.51 8.88 -1.83
CA ALA A 24 -12.30 9.47 -0.75
C ALA A 24 -13.26 8.40 -0.21
N SER A 25 -13.16 8.14 1.08
CA SER A 25 -14.02 7.20 1.81
C SER A 25 -14.96 7.95 2.73
N VAL A 26 -16.20 7.50 2.84
CA VAL A 26 -17.18 8.04 3.79
C VAL A 26 -17.68 6.90 4.66
N LYS A 27 -17.51 7.06 5.98
CA LYS A 27 -17.99 6.13 7.00
C LYS A 27 -19.02 6.84 7.85
N MET A 28 -20.20 6.26 8.01
CA MET A 28 -21.22 6.77 8.93
C MET A 28 -20.91 6.29 10.33
N MET A 29 -20.64 7.22 11.24
CA MET A 29 -20.39 6.90 12.65
C MET A 29 -21.58 7.34 13.50
N GLN A 30 -21.89 6.54 14.54
CA GLN A 30 -22.93 6.86 15.51
C GLN A 30 -22.28 7.24 16.84
N ASP A 31 -22.65 8.36 17.43
CA ASP A 31 -22.20 8.77 18.75
C ASP A 31 -23.01 8.08 19.88
N GLN A 32 -22.62 8.32 21.11
CA GLN A 32 -23.29 7.78 22.30
C GLN A 32 -24.75 8.27 22.45
N LEU A 33 -25.15 9.32 21.72
CA LEU A 33 -26.51 9.87 21.70
C LEU A 33 -27.29 9.39 20.45
N PHE A 34 -26.81 8.31 19.79
CA PHE A 34 -27.42 7.74 18.57
C PHE A 34 -27.48 8.69 17.35
N ARG A 35 -26.72 9.79 17.35
CA ARG A 35 -26.65 10.69 16.21
C ARG A 35 -25.65 10.14 15.21
N VAL A 36 -26.08 10.05 13.94
CA VAL A 36 -25.25 9.54 12.84
C VAL A 36 -24.61 10.73 12.12
N PHE A 37 -23.30 10.67 11.92
CA PHE A 37 -22.54 11.68 11.19
C PHE A 37 -21.49 11.04 10.29
N PRO A 38 -21.18 11.64 9.12
CA PRO A 38 -20.17 11.12 8.21
C PRO A 38 -18.77 11.50 8.69
N ILE A 39 -17.87 10.52 8.72
CA ILE A 39 -16.42 10.72 8.80
C ILE A 39 -15.85 10.50 7.40
N GLN A 40 -15.03 11.43 6.94
CA GLN A 40 -14.35 11.33 5.66
C GLN A 40 -12.91 10.88 5.86
N GLY A 41 -12.51 9.84 5.13
CA GLY A 41 -11.13 9.43 4.97
C GLY A 41 -10.63 9.83 3.58
N VAL A 42 -9.34 10.11 3.48
CA VAL A 42 -8.70 10.46 2.21
C VAL A 42 -7.38 9.69 2.09
N GLY A 43 -7.16 9.10 0.93
CA GLY A 43 -5.93 8.43 0.57
C GLY A 43 -5.70 8.47 -0.93
N SER A 44 -4.73 7.72 -1.35
CA SER A 44 -4.37 7.53 -2.75
C SER A 44 -4.51 6.07 -3.16
N GLY A 45 -4.50 5.85 -4.44
CA GLY A 45 -4.45 4.52 -5.03
C GLY A 45 -3.70 4.56 -6.35
N ILE A 46 -3.44 3.38 -6.88
CA ILE A 46 -2.79 3.21 -8.18
C ILE A 46 -3.59 2.25 -9.06
N ILE A 47 -3.87 2.66 -10.29
CA ILE A 47 -4.53 1.82 -11.29
C ILE A 47 -3.59 0.68 -11.68
N ILE A 48 -4.07 -0.56 -11.62
CA ILE A 48 -3.27 -1.77 -11.84
C ILE A 48 -3.64 -2.53 -13.12
N ASP A 49 -4.83 -2.29 -13.66
CA ASP A 49 -5.24 -2.89 -14.94
C ASP A 49 -6.24 -2.01 -15.72
N SER A 50 -6.51 -2.40 -16.96
CA SER A 50 -7.47 -1.71 -17.85
C SER A 50 -8.94 -1.92 -17.46
N ARG A 51 -9.24 -2.80 -16.49
CA ARG A 51 -10.59 -3.04 -15.97
C ARG A 51 -10.98 -2.08 -14.84
N GLY A 52 -10.05 -1.18 -14.46
CA GLY A 52 -10.26 -0.18 -13.43
C GLY A 52 -10.04 -0.70 -12.01
N HIS A 53 -9.28 -1.78 -11.83
CA HIS A 53 -8.82 -2.16 -10.52
C HIS A 53 -7.76 -1.19 -10.02
N ILE A 54 -7.88 -0.80 -8.75
CA ILE A 54 -7.03 0.17 -8.08
C ILE A 54 -6.53 -0.46 -6.80
N LEU A 55 -5.22 -0.50 -6.65
CA LEU A 55 -4.53 -0.91 -5.44
C LEU A 55 -4.43 0.27 -4.48
N THR A 56 -4.68 0.03 -3.19
CA THR A 56 -4.56 1.01 -2.11
C THR A 56 -4.24 0.32 -0.79
N ASN A 57 -4.17 1.07 0.32
CA ASN A 57 -4.11 0.47 1.65
C ASN A 57 -5.50 0.10 2.19
N ASN A 58 -5.54 -0.96 2.99
CA ASN A 58 -6.78 -1.39 3.64
C ASN A 58 -7.34 -0.31 4.58
N HIS A 59 -6.48 0.32 5.40
CA HIS A 59 -6.91 1.37 6.34
C HIS A 59 -7.54 2.60 5.65
N VAL A 60 -7.27 2.84 4.35
CA VAL A 60 -7.89 3.94 3.58
C VAL A 60 -9.37 3.69 3.34
N ILE A 61 -9.77 2.41 3.23
CA ILE A 61 -11.13 2.00 2.86
C ILE A 61 -11.86 1.23 3.97
N GLU A 62 -11.21 0.96 5.08
CA GLU A 62 -11.74 0.11 6.15
C GLU A 62 -13.03 0.65 6.76
N GLY A 63 -14.06 -0.18 6.76
CA GLY A 63 -15.38 0.14 7.32
C GLY A 63 -16.11 1.28 6.60
N THR A 64 -15.79 1.52 5.32
CA THR A 64 -16.41 2.57 4.53
C THR A 64 -17.78 2.15 4.00
N ASP A 65 -18.74 3.07 4.02
CA ASP A 65 -20.08 2.88 3.42
C ASP A 65 -20.10 3.31 1.95
N ARG A 66 -19.25 4.27 1.59
CA ARG A 66 -19.17 4.81 0.22
C ARG A 66 -17.74 5.13 -0.16
N LEU A 67 -17.35 4.70 -1.36
CA LEU A 67 -16.06 5.02 -1.96
C LEU A 67 -16.26 5.86 -3.22
N ARG A 68 -15.43 6.89 -3.34
CA ARG A 68 -15.31 7.70 -4.54
C ARG A 68 -13.86 7.78 -4.96
N VAL A 69 -13.61 7.61 -6.23
CA VAL A 69 -12.28 7.72 -6.83
C VAL A 69 -12.27 8.93 -7.74
N THR A 70 -11.24 9.79 -7.59
CA THR A 70 -10.96 10.87 -8.54
C THR A 70 -9.78 10.44 -9.40
N LEU A 71 -10.02 10.31 -10.69
CA LEU A 71 -9.03 9.92 -11.69
C LEU A 71 -8.08 11.09 -12.02
N GLY A 72 -6.99 10.80 -12.74
CA GLY A 72 -5.99 11.80 -13.11
C GLY A 72 -6.51 12.95 -13.98
N ASP A 73 -7.63 12.75 -14.69
CA ASP A 73 -8.36 13.77 -15.45
C ASP A 73 -9.41 14.52 -14.60
N SER A 74 -9.35 14.38 -13.29
CA SER A 74 -10.27 14.97 -12.30
C SER A 74 -11.71 14.43 -12.37
N LYS A 75 -11.98 13.40 -13.16
CA LYS A 75 -13.27 12.72 -13.17
C LYS A 75 -13.47 11.94 -11.88
N GLN A 76 -14.66 12.09 -11.29
CA GLN A 76 -15.04 11.37 -10.07
C GLN A 76 -15.99 10.22 -10.41
N VAL A 77 -15.63 9.02 -9.97
CA VAL A 77 -16.44 7.81 -10.15
C VAL A 77 -16.68 7.10 -8.82
N SER A 78 -17.78 6.41 -8.71
CA SER A 78 -18.01 5.49 -7.59
C SER A 78 -17.05 4.33 -7.68
N ALA A 79 -16.74 3.70 -6.55
CA ALA A 79 -15.90 2.50 -6.53
C ALA A 79 -16.47 1.47 -5.54
N LYS A 80 -16.17 0.20 -5.79
CA LYS A 80 -16.49 -0.93 -4.92
C LYS A 80 -15.23 -1.62 -4.44
N VAL A 81 -15.27 -2.08 -3.20
CA VAL A 81 -14.24 -2.96 -2.66
C VAL A 81 -14.31 -4.31 -3.39
N VAL A 82 -13.16 -4.77 -3.90
CA VAL A 82 -13.00 -6.08 -4.55
C VAL A 82 -12.40 -7.07 -3.58
N GLY A 83 -11.36 -6.68 -2.84
CA GLY A 83 -10.70 -7.53 -1.86
C GLY A 83 -9.86 -6.72 -0.89
N THR A 84 -9.68 -7.29 0.30
CA THR A 84 -8.94 -6.67 1.40
C THR A 84 -8.02 -7.68 2.08
N ASP A 85 -6.90 -7.19 2.56
CA ASP A 85 -5.98 -7.94 3.39
C ASP A 85 -5.45 -7.06 4.53
N GLU A 86 -5.98 -7.29 5.72
CA GLU A 86 -5.57 -6.55 6.90
C GLU A 86 -4.12 -6.82 7.27
N GLU A 87 -3.61 -8.03 7.06
CA GLU A 87 -2.25 -8.40 7.46
C GLU A 87 -1.17 -7.64 6.71
N THR A 88 -1.36 -7.35 5.42
CA THR A 88 -0.43 -6.54 4.64
C THR A 88 -0.85 -5.07 4.55
N ASP A 89 -2.01 -4.70 5.10
CA ASP A 89 -2.64 -3.39 4.95
C ASP A 89 -2.87 -3.01 3.48
N LEU A 90 -3.26 -3.99 2.63
CA LEU A 90 -3.53 -3.78 1.21
C LEU A 90 -4.99 -4.06 0.87
N ALA A 91 -5.48 -3.36 -0.15
CA ALA A 91 -6.82 -3.55 -0.67
C ALA A 91 -6.90 -3.27 -2.16
N ILE A 92 -7.87 -3.91 -2.82
CA ILE A 92 -8.25 -3.64 -4.21
C ILE A 92 -9.65 -3.07 -4.22
N VAL A 93 -9.81 -1.94 -4.90
CA VAL A 93 -11.11 -1.38 -5.25
C VAL A 93 -11.26 -1.34 -6.77
N ARG A 94 -12.49 -1.32 -7.27
CA ARG A 94 -12.78 -1.20 -8.71
C ARG A 94 -13.63 0.03 -8.96
N ALA A 95 -13.18 0.89 -9.86
CA ALA A 95 -13.92 2.04 -10.36
C ALA A 95 -15.16 1.58 -11.16
N GLU A 96 -16.32 2.19 -10.92
CA GLU A 96 -17.57 1.92 -11.61
C GLU A 96 -17.86 3.04 -12.61
N LEU A 97 -17.72 2.75 -13.90
CA LEU A 97 -17.83 3.75 -14.97
C LEU A 97 -19.26 3.97 -15.49
N LEU A 98 -20.19 3.07 -15.12
CA LEU A 98 -21.48 2.93 -15.81
C LEU A 98 -22.48 4.07 -15.60
N GLU A 99 -22.30 4.94 -14.61
CA GLU A 99 -23.37 5.89 -14.24
C GLU A 99 -23.18 7.34 -14.72
N ILE A 100 -21.98 7.75 -15.16
CA ILE A 100 -21.69 9.19 -15.30
C ILE A 100 -21.26 9.63 -16.71
N TYR A 101 -20.66 8.77 -17.51
CA TYR A 101 -19.95 9.22 -18.71
C TYR A 101 -20.55 8.78 -20.07
N GLY A 102 -21.67 8.09 -20.08
CA GLY A 102 -22.32 7.67 -21.33
C GLY A 102 -21.36 6.90 -22.26
N ASN A 103 -21.13 7.41 -23.47
CA ASN A 103 -20.24 6.80 -24.47
C ASN A 103 -18.78 7.27 -24.38
N ASP A 104 -18.40 8.11 -23.41
CA ASP A 104 -17.01 8.53 -23.25
C ASP A 104 -16.18 7.39 -22.64
N GLU A 105 -15.30 6.81 -23.45
CA GLU A 105 -14.38 5.75 -23.03
C GLU A 105 -13.37 6.29 -22.01
N VAL A 106 -13.54 5.93 -20.75
CA VAL A 106 -12.50 6.17 -19.74
C VAL A 106 -11.39 5.14 -19.95
N LYS A 107 -10.22 5.61 -20.35
CA LYS A 107 -9.04 4.76 -20.51
C LYS A 107 -8.23 4.72 -19.23
N PHE A 108 -8.27 3.62 -18.53
CA PHE A 108 -7.38 3.37 -17.40
C PHE A 108 -5.95 3.15 -17.89
N GLN A 109 -4.99 3.83 -17.28
CA GLN A 109 -3.56 3.66 -17.55
C GLN A 109 -2.92 2.93 -16.38
N PRO A 110 -2.63 1.61 -16.49
CA PRO A 110 -2.02 0.84 -15.42
C PRO A 110 -0.58 1.28 -15.19
N ALA A 111 -0.16 1.28 -13.92
CA ALA A 111 1.23 1.45 -13.56
C ALA A 111 2.05 0.17 -13.81
N ASN A 112 3.32 0.33 -14.12
CA ASN A 112 4.25 -0.79 -14.22
C ASN A 112 4.82 -1.13 -12.83
N PHE A 113 4.76 -2.39 -12.46
CA PHE A 113 5.38 -2.89 -11.24
C PHE A 113 6.85 -3.27 -11.48
N GLY A 114 7.73 -2.74 -10.64
CA GLY A 114 9.14 -3.10 -10.58
C GLY A 114 9.37 -4.39 -9.77
N ASN A 115 10.57 -4.53 -9.20
CA ASN A 115 10.95 -5.65 -8.35
C ASN A 115 11.55 -5.10 -7.05
N SER A 116 10.90 -5.36 -5.91
CA SER A 116 11.37 -4.87 -4.61
C SER A 116 12.59 -5.64 -4.07
N GLU A 117 12.89 -6.84 -4.57
CA GLU A 117 14.11 -7.58 -4.21
C GLU A 117 15.38 -6.97 -4.82
N GLU A 118 15.24 -6.18 -5.89
CA GLU A 118 16.35 -5.49 -6.52
C GLU A 118 16.68 -4.13 -5.87
N LEU A 119 15.88 -3.71 -4.89
CA LEU A 119 16.10 -2.45 -4.18
C LEU A 119 17.41 -2.47 -3.41
N LYS A 120 18.05 -1.31 -3.35
CA LYS A 120 19.28 -1.09 -2.59
C LYS A 120 19.15 0.15 -1.73
N VAL A 121 19.69 0.09 -0.52
CA VAL A 121 19.82 1.27 0.36
C VAL A 121 20.61 2.36 -0.36
N GLY A 122 20.13 3.61 -0.25
CA GLY A 122 20.66 4.75 -0.99
C GLY A 122 20.07 4.96 -2.39
N GLN A 123 19.24 4.04 -2.89
CA GLN A 123 18.55 4.19 -4.17
C GLN A 123 17.48 5.26 -4.08
N ILE A 124 17.44 6.17 -5.07
CA ILE A 124 16.45 7.25 -5.12
C ILE A 124 15.07 6.69 -5.43
N VAL A 125 14.08 7.21 -4.71
CA VAL A 125 12.67 6.91 -4.87
C VAL A 125 11.83 8.17 -4.75
N MET A 126 10.64 8.14 -5.36
CA MET A 126 9.63 9.17 -5.24
C MET A 126 8.33 8.57 -4.72
N ALA A 127 7.75 9.19 -3.70
CA ALA A 127 6.42 8.85 -3.20
C ALA A 127 5.39 9.78 -3.85
N LEU A 128 4.37 9.19 -4.48
CA LEU A 128 3.30 9.93 -5.12
C LEU A 128 1.99 9.72 -4.35
N GLY A 129 1.16 10.76 -4.34
CA GLY A 129 -0.19 10.69 -3.80
C GLY A 129 -1.05 11.81 -4.32
N ASN A 130 -2.37 11.61 -4.32
CA ASN A 130 -3.34 12.60 -4.74
C ASN A 130 -4.35 12.89 -3.61
N PRO A 131 -3.91 13.48 -2.47
CA PRO A 131 -4.71 13.59 -1.25
C PRO A 131 -5.99 14.39 -1.43
N PHE A 132 -6.03 15.30 -2.38
CA PHE A 132 -7.16 16.22 -2.52
C PHE A 132 -7.93 16.06 -3.84
N GLY A 133 -7.49 15.15 -4.73
CA GLY A 133 -8.09 15.02 -6.06
C GLY A 133 -8.03 16.32 -6.88
N LEU A 134 -7.01 17.15 -6.63
CA LEU A 134 -6.87 18.45 -7.25
C LEU A 134 -6.44 18.32 -8.72
N THR A 135 -6.82 19.31 -9.51
CA THR A 135 -6.28 19.50 -10.85
C THR A 135 -4.79 19.82 -10.78
N GLY A 136 -3.98 19.26 -11.67
CA GLY A 136 -2.53 19.50 -11.71
C GLY A 136 -1.68 18.27 -11.37
N GLY A 137 -2.31 17.13 -11.09
CA GLY A 137 -1.62 15.87 -10.86
C GLY A 137 -1.33 15.55 -9.39
N PRO A 138 -0.67 14.42 -9.12
CA PRO A 138 -0.34 13.99 -7.77
C PRO A 138 0.74 14.85 -7.13
N THR A 139 0.69 14.96 -5.80
CA THR A 139 1.79 15.48 -4.99
C THR A 139 2.94 14.47 -5.01
N VAL A 140 4.16 14.95 -5.15
CA VAL A 140 5.38 14.15 -5.21
C VAL A 140 6.34 14.57 -4.11
N THR A 141 6.88 13.58 -3.38
CA THR A 141 8.01 13.77 -2.48
C THR A 141 9.14 12.85 -2.91
N ALA A 142 10.38 13.29 -2.81
CA ALA A 142 11.56 12.52 -3.20
C ALA A 142 12.45 12.23 -1.99
N GLY A 143 13.11 11.10 -2.04
CA GLY A 143 14.05 10.63 -1.03
C GLY A 143 14.80 9.39 -1.51
N ILE A 144 15.32 8.62 -0.57
CA ILE A 144 16.06 7.39 -0.84
C ILE A 144 15.44 6.20 -0.08
N ILE A 145 15.80 5.00 -0.49
CA ILE A 145 15.61 3.81 0.33
C ILE A 145 16.57 3.89 1.52
N SER A 146 16.02 4.10 2.71
CA SER A 146 16.81 4.23 3.95
C SER A 146 17.13 2.87 4.57
N SER A 147 16.24 1.89 4.42
CA SER A 147 16.44 0.50 4.88
C SER A 147 15.50 -0.46 4.15
N LEU A 148 15.88 -1.73 4.12
CA LEU A 148 15.09 -2.84 3.57
C LEU A 148 14.74 -3.83 4.69
N ASN A 149 13.68 -4.62 4.47
CA ASN A 149 13.27 -5.72 5.35
C ASN A 149 13.08 -5.28 6.82
N ARG A 150 12.48 -4.09 7.01
CA ARG A 150 12.15 -3.60 8.35
C ARG A 150 10.91 -4.31 8.87
N ASN A 151 11.11 -5.18 9.85
CA ASN A 151 10.02 -5.77 10.62
C ASN A 151 9.49 -4.73 11.61
N VAL A 152 8.35 -4.15 11.30
CA VAL A 152 7.68 -3.15 12.13
C VAL A 152 6.48 -3.81 12.79
N GLN A 153 6.49 -3.84 14.13
CA GLN A 153 5.33 -4.31 14.87
C GLN A 153 4.25 -3.23 14.85
N PHE A 154 3.09 -3.60 14.36
CA PHE A 154 1.92 -2.74 14.33
C PHE A 154 0.71 -3.51 14.86
N GLU A 155 0.14 -3.05 15.98
CA GLU A 155 -0.90 -3.80 16.70
C GLU A 155 -0.44 -5.24 17.01
N ASN A 156 -1.17 -6.25 16.54
CA ASN A 156 -0.90 -7.68 16.79
C ASN A 156 -0.15 -8.37 15.63
N ARG A 157 0.43 -7.61 14.69
CA ARG A 157 1.08 -8.13 13.48
C ARG A 157 2.45 -7.49 13.25
N ILE A 158 3.27 -8.17 12.46
CA ILE A 158 4.57 -7.69 12.05
C ILE A 158 4.50 -7.47 10.53
N LEU A 159 4.73 -6.22 10.12
CA LEU A 159 4.81 -5.85 8.71
C LEU A 159 6.28 -5.79 8.29
N GLU A 160 6.62 -6.47 7.21
CA GLU A 160 7.92 -6.31 6.55
C GLU A 160 7.84 -5.15 5.56
N LEU A 161 8.58 -4.08 5.81
CA LEU A 161 8.46 -2.82 5.11
C LEU A 161 9.79 -2.32 4.55
N VAL A 162 9.69 -1.54 3.49
CA VAL A 162 10.76 -0.66 3.00
C VAL A 162 10.68 0.64 3.78
N GLN A 163 11.83 1.13 4.27
CA GLN A 163 11.96 2.44 4.91
C GLN A 163 12.52 3.45 3.91
N THR A 164 11.95 4.65 3.89
CA THR A 164 12.39 5.79 3.06
C THR A 164 12.39 7.08 3.87
N ASP A 165 13.19 8.06 3.48
CA ASP A 165 13.15 9.44 3.98
C ASP A 165 12.31 10.37 3.08
N ALA A 166 11.80 9.87 1.94
CA ALA A 166 10.73 10.54 1.21
C ALA A 166 9.55 10.79 2.16
N ALA A 167 9.04 12.01 2.20
CA ALA A 167 7.98 12.37 3.16
C ALA A 167 6.69 11.58 2.88
N ILE A 168 6.34 10.69 3.81
CA ILE A 168 5.07 9.95 3.81
C ILE A 168 4.14 10.63 4.81
N ASN A 169 2.99 11.10 4.31
CA ASN A 169 1.99 11.83 5.08
C ASN A 169 0.59 11.30 4.78
N PRO A 170 -0.41 11.59 5.64
CA PRO A 170 -1.79 11.35 5.31
C PRO A 170 -2.14 11.94 3.94
N GLY A 171 -2.64 11.09 3.04
CA GLY A 171 -2.98 11.45 1.67
C GLY A 171 -2.10 10.83 0.58
N ASN A 172 -0.82 10.52 0.81
CA ASN A 172 -0.07 9.66 -0.10
C ASN A 172 -0.11 8.16 0.29
N SER A 173 -0.73 7.83 1.42
CA SER A 173 -1.04 6.45 1.81
C SER A 173 -1.86 5.75 0.74
N GLY A 174 -1.45 4.54 0.34
CA GLY A 174 -2.02 3.78 -0.77
C GLY A 174 -1.50 4.17 -2.15
N GLY A 175 -0.82 5.30 -2.28
CA GLY A 175 -0.12 5.70 -3.49
C GLY A 175 1.22 4.97 -3.67
N PRO A 176 1.84 5.05 -4.86
CA PRO A 176 3.07 4.34 -5.17
C PRO A 176 4.33 5.02 -4.62
N LEU A 177 5.30 4.21 -4.22
CA LEU A 177 6.71 4.55 -4.17
C LEU A 177 7.35 4.06 -5.46
N ILE A 178 7.95 4.94 -6.26
CA ILE A 178 8.51 4.61 -7.56
C ILE A 178 10.03 4.81 -7.62
N ASN A 179 10.68 4.05 -8.50
CA ASN A 179 12.08 4.25 -8.84
C ASN A 179 12.24 5.26 -10.00
N THR A 180 13.48 5.57 -10.38
CA THR A 180 13.82 6.51 -11.47
C THR A 180 13.46 6.02 -12.88
N LYS A 181 12.98 4.76 -13.03
CA LYS A 181 12.43 4.23 -14.29
C LYS A 181 10.91 4.41 -14.37
N GLY A 182 10.26 4.96 -13.34
CA GLY A 182 8.82 5.04 -13.21
C GLY A 182 8.17 3.67 -13.00
N GLU A 183 8.84 2.78 -12.28
CA GLU A 183 8.28 1.49 -11.85
C GLU A 183 7.90 1.57 -10.37
N VAL A 184 6.73 1.04 -10.03
CA VAL A 184 6.27 0.96 -8.64
C VAL A 184 7.08 -0.11 -7.92
N VAL A 185 7.78 0.27 -6.86
CA VAL A 185 8.64 -0.62 -6.06
C VAL A 185 8.07 -0.89 -4.67
N ALA A 186 7.15 -0.05 -4.20
CA ALA A 186 6.39 -0.25 -2.96
C ALA A 186 5.11 0.58 -2.96
N ILE A 187 4.24 0.36 -1.97
CA ILE A 187 3.01 1.12 -1.71
C ILE A 187 3.18 1.87 -0.38
N ASN A 188 3.06 3.20 -0.42
CA ASN A 188 3.23 4.07 0.74
C ASN A 188 2.20 3.73 1.84
N THR A 189 2.62 3.70 3.10
CA THR A 189 1.70 3.57 4.24
C THR A 189 2.03 4.61 5.31
N ALA A 190 1.07 5.49 5.62
CA ALA A 190 1.16 6.50 6.67
C ALA A 190 0.53 6.02 8.00
N LYS A 191 0.10 4.75 8.07
CA LYS A 191 -0.53 4.18 9.27
C LYS A 191 0.44 4.09 10.47
N ILE A 192 1.74 4.06 10.18
CA ILE A 192 2.78 3.92 11.20
C ILE A 192 3.38 5.31 11.47
N PRO A 193 3.00 5.99 12.57
CA PRO A 193 3.53 7.29 12.91
C PRO A 193 4.94 7.17 13.47
N TYR A 194 5.91 7.66 12.74
CA TYR A 194 7.28 7.83 13.22
C TYR A 194 7.72 9.30 13.13
N GLY A 195 8.92 9.59 13.60
CA GLY A 195 9.49 10.94 13.52
C GLY A 195 9.73 11.41 12.09
N GLN A 196 10.03 12.69 11.93
CA GLN A 196 10.35 13.29 10.63
C GLN A 196 11.48 12.53 9.92
N GLY A 197 11.36 12.32 8.61
CA GLY A 197 12.35 11.61 7.80
C GLY A 197 12.29 10.08 7.92
N ILE A 198 11.23 9.52 8.52
CA ILE A 198 11.00 8.08 8.58
C ILE A 198 9.64 7.78 7.98
N GLY A 199 9.64 7.30 6.74
CA GLY A 199 8.47 6.81 6.03
C GLY A 199 8.57 5.31 5.79
N PHE A 200 7.42 4.67 5.60
CA PHE A 200 7.33 3.24 5.33
C PHE A 200 6.46 2.96 4.10
N ALA A 201 6.79 1.87 3.41
CA ALA A 201 6.02 1.39 2.27
C ALA A 201 6.04 -0.14 2.20
N VAL A 202 4.92 -0.74 1.78
CA VAL A 202 4.78 -2.19 1.57
C VAL A 202 5.49 -2.57 0.28
N PRO A 203 6.47 -3.50 0.30
CA PRO A 203 7.22 -3.93 -0.88
C PRO A 203 6.31 -4.44 -2.01
N ILE A 204 6.61 -4.09 -3.26
CA ILE A 204 5.75 -4.46 -4.40
C ILE A 204 5.68 -5.99 -4.64
N ASN A 205 6.70 -6.75 -4.24
CA ASN A 205 6.66 -8.21 -4.38
C ASN A 205 5.66 -8.86 -3.41
N ILE A 206 5.41 -8.26 -2.24
CA ILE A 206 4.31 -8.66 -1.36
C ILE A 206 2.97 -8.44 -2.07
N VAL A 207 2.78 -7.26 -2.68
CA VAL A 207 1.57 -7.00 -3.48
C VAL A 207 1.37 -8.06 -4.56
N LYS A 208 2.41 -8.35 -5.35
CA LYS A 208 2.34 -9.33 -6.44
C LYS A 208 1.97 -10.72 -5.96
N SER A 209 2.43 -11.12 -4.77
CA SER A 209 2.17 -12.46 -4.24
C SER A 209 0.70 -12.69 -3.83
N ILE A 210 -0.02 -11.61 -3.47
CA ILE A 210 -1.41 -11.69 -2.99
C ILE A 210 -2.45 -11.12 -3.97
N LEU A 211 -1.98 -10.46 -5.05
CA LEU A 211 -2.85 -9.71 -5.96
C LEU A 211 -3.94 -10.57 -6.59
N THR A 212 -3.60 -11.77 -7.06
CA THR A 212 -4.56 -12.70 -7.67
C THR A 212 -5.64 -13.10 -6.67
N ASP A 213 -5.26 -13.47 -5.44
CA ASP A 213 -6.22 -13.82 -4.40
C ASP A 213 -7.16 -12.65 -4.07
N LEU A 214 -6.63 -11.43 -3.94
CA LEU A 214 -7.46 -10.24 -3.68
C LEU A 214 -8.46 -9.96 -4.81
N VAL A 215 -8.03 -10.08 -6.07
CA VAL A 215 -8.90 -9.79 -7.22
C VAL A 215 -9.94 -10.90 -7.46
N GLU A 216 -9.58 -12.17 -7.29
CA GLU A 216 -10.43 -13.30 -7.65
C GLU A 216 -11.27 -13.81 -6.47
N ASN A 217 -10.70 -13.82 -5.27
CA ASN A 217 -11.34 -14.40 -4.08
C ASN A 217 -11.83 -13.34 -3.07
N GLY A 218 -11.41 -12.07 -3.22
CA GLY A 218 -11.74 -10.99 -2.31
C GLY A 218 -10.93 -10.97 -1.00
N HIS A 219 -10.12 -11.98 -0.75
CA HIS A 219 -9.28 -12.12 0.44
C HIS A 219 -8.09 -13.04 0.16
N VAL A 220 -7.03 -12.89 0.96
CA VAL A 220 -5.84 -13.73 0.86
C VAL A 220 -6.04 -15.02 1.65
N ARG A 221 -5.83 -16.16 1.01
CA ARG A 221 -5.88 -17.47 1.65
C ARG A 221 -4.53 -17.81 2.28
N ARG A 222 -4.49 -17.85 3.62
CA ARG A 222 -3.29 -18.25 4.37
C ARG A 222 -3.51 -19.61 5.00
N PRO A 223 -2.65 -20.60 4.68
CA PRO A 223 -2.76 -21.91 5.32
C PRO A 223 -2.45 -21.80 6.81
N TRP A 224 -3.27 -22.42 7.63
CA TRP A 224 -3.06 -22.55 9.06
C TRP A 224 -2.24 -23.79 9.36
N LEU A 225 -1.09 -23.65 10.03
CA LEU A 225 -0.24 -24.78 10.40
C LEU A 225 -0.58 -25.39 11.75
N GLY A 226 -1.40 -24.73 12.57
CA GLY A 226 -1.78 -25.18 13.90
C GLY A 226 -0.61 -25.24 14.89
N ILE A 227 0.43 -24.42 14.70
CA ILE A 227 1.59 -24.38 15.59
C ILE A 227 1.84 -23.00 16.16
N SER A 228 2.21 -22.93 17.45
CA SER A 228 2.74 -21.72 18.06
C SER A 228 4.25 -21.87 18.23
N THR A 229 5.01 -20.83 17.88
CA THR A 229 6.47 -20.87 17.96
C THR A 229 7.02 -19.71 18.76
N VAL A 230 8.21 -19.93 19.36
CA VAL A 230 9.01 -18.89 20.01
C VAL A 230 10.37 -18.85 19.32
N LYS A 231 10.88 -17.65 19.04
CA LYS A 231 12.23 -17.49 18.48
C LYS A 231 13.25 -18.04 19.47
N LEU A 232 14.01 -19.03 19.01
CA LEU A 232 15.08 -19.61 19.80
C LEU A 232 16.23 -18.61 19.98
N ASN A 233 16.71 -18.50 21.20
CA ASN A 233 17.89 -17.72 21.57
C ASN A 233 18.76 -18.50 22.56
N PRO A 234 20.01 -18.08 22.85
CA PRO A 234 20.93 -18.81 23.71
C PRO A 234 20.36 -19.13 25.10
N ARG A 235 19.55 -18.23 25.68
CA ARG A 235 18.93 -18.41 27.01
C ARG A 235 17.88 -19.54 27.00
N ILE A 236 17.00 -19.54 25.99
CA ILE A 236 15.99 -20.59 25.80
C ILE A 236 16.66 -21.92 25.47
N ALA A 237 17.66 -21.91 24.58
CA ALA A 237 18.40 -23.11 24.22
C ALA A 237 19.09 -23.75 25.44
N SER A 238 19.73 -22.94 26.28
CA SER A 238 20.36 -23.42 27.53
C SER A 238 19.34 -23.98 28.50
N PHE A 239 18.20 -23.30 28.70
CA PHE A 239 17.15 -23.75 29.61
C PHE A 239 16.58 -25.11 29.23
N TYR A 240 16.31 -25.33 27.93
CA TYR A 240 15.77 -26.60 27.42
C TYR A 240 16.87 -27.59 26.99
N ARG A 241 18.17 -27.26 27.20
CA ARG A 241 19.33 -28.09 26.82
C ARG A 241 19.30 -28.49 25.34
N LEU A 242 18.94 -27.54 24.47
CA LEU A 242 18.87 -27.77 23.02
C LEU A 242 20.25 -27.67 22.39
N PRO A 243 20.54 -28.50 21.37
CA PRO A 243 21.85 -28.50 20.69
C PRO A 243 22.05 -27.30 19.74
N ILE A 244 21.01 -26.48 19.50
CA ILE A 244 21.01 -25.33 18.61
C ILE A 244 20.58 -24.08 19.37
N VAL A 245 21.08 -22.91 18.95
CA VAL A 245 20.80 -21.61 19.62
C VAL A 245 20.00 -20.65 18.74
N HIS A 246 19.70 -21.04 17.50
CA HIS A 246 18.93 -20.26 16.53
C HIS A 246 17.83 -21.11 15.90
N GLY A 247 16.69 -20.50 15.57
CA GLY A 247 15.57 -21.18 14.94
C GLY A 247 14.23 -20.81 15.57
N ALA A 248 13.22 -21.62 15.32
CA ALA A 248 11.89 -21.53 15.91
C ALA A 248 11.64 -22.78 16.78
N LEU A 249 11.35 -22.57 18.08
CA LEU A 249 10.93 -23.63 18.99
C LEU A 249 9.41 -23.73 18.92
N ILE A 250 8.88 -24.87 18.50
CA ILE A 250 7.43 -25.15 18.57
C ILE A 250 7.07 -25.37 20.03
N VAL A 251 6.19 -24.52 20.56
CA VAL A 251 5.77 -24.55 21.97
C VAL A 251 4.34 -25.07 22.15
N ASN A 252 3.54 -25.04 21.07
CA ASN A 252 2.20 -25.62 21.06
C ASN A 252 1.87 -26.14 19.66
N VAL A 253 1.11 -27.23 19.59
CA VAL A 253 0.52 -27.78 18.37
C VAL A 253 -0.97 -27.93 18.63
N GLU A 254 -1.77 -27.25 17.83
CA GLU A 254 -3.23 -27.37 17.86
C GLU A 254 -3.64 -28.60 17.05
N PRO A 255 -4.64 -29.35 17.54
CA PRO A 255 -5.11 -30.56 16.85
C PRO A 255 -5.81 -30.25 15.53
#